data_8e5ae912a5ffd60fae496bb009eacff5
#
_entry.id   8e5ae912a5ffd60fae496bb009eacff5
#
_cell.length_a   1.000
_cell.length_b   1.000
_cell.length_c   1.000
_cell.angle_alpha   90.00
_cell.angle_beta   90.00
_cell.angle_gamma   90.00
#
_symmetry.space_group_name_H-M   'P 1'
#
loop_
_entity.id
_entity.type
_entity.pdbx_description
1 polymer ?
#
loop_
_entity_poly.entity_id
_entity_poly.type
_entity_poly.pdbx_seq_one_letter_code
_entity_poly.pdbx_strand_id
1 'polypeptide(L)'
;MNEQSDLIEQLGQFQTATIHEAIGKQGALRSAIKPISPSMTVVGRVFTVNSMPGDNLLLHRAIAQASQRDVIVAKMSDHYEAGYWGELLTVAAMQKGIAGLI
;
A
#
# COMPACT_ATOMS: atom_id res chain seq x y z
N MET A 1 -13.03 8.68 15.12
CA MET A 1 -12.25 9.03 13.93
C MET A 1 -11.57 10.36 14.15
N ASN A 2 -10.32 10.51 13.71
CA ASN A 2 -9.61 11.77 13.81
C ASN A 2 -9.68 12.52 12.47
N GLU A 3 -9.17 13.74 12.46
CA GLU A 3 -9.17 14.61 11.29
C GLU A 3 -8.44 13.99 10.10
N GLN A 4 -7.32 13.31 10.33
CA GLN A 4 -6.55 12.66 9.28
C GLN A 4 -7.34 11.52 8.61
N SER A 5 -8.04 10.72 9.40
CA SER A 5 -8.88 9.64 8.87
C SER A 5 -10.01 10.18 8.01
N ASP A 6 -10.60 11.30 8.39
CA ASP A 6 -11.66 11.95 7.61
C ASP A 6 -11.14 12.46 6.27
N LEU A 7 -9.94 13.04 6.25
CA LEU A 7 -9.32 13.51 5.00
C LEU A 7 -9.01 12.35 4.06
N ILE A 8 -8.50 11.26 4.58
CA ILE A 8 -8.20 10.06 3.77
C ILE A 8 -9.49 9.52 3.16
N GLU A 9 -10.56 9.43 3.94
CA GLU A 9 -11.84 8.96 3.44
C GLU A 9 -12.39 9.87 2.35
N GLN A 10 -12.27 11.19 2.50
CA GLN A 10 -12.66 12.15 1.48
C GLN A 10 -11.85 11.99 0.20
N LEU A 11 -10.54 11.80 0.31
CA LEU A 11 -9.68 11.57 -0.86
C LEU A 11 -10.11 10.33 -1.64
N GLY A 12 -10.57 9.30 -0.95
CA GLY A 12 -11.02 8.07 -1.57
C GLY A 12 -12.22 8.21 -2.47
N GLN A 13 -12.92 9.35 -2.40
CA GLN A 13 -14.08 9.64 -3.26
C GLN A 13 -13.68 10.17 -4.63
N PHE A 14 -12.43 10.57 -4.82
CA PHE A 14 -11.94 11.13 -6.07
C PHE A 14 -11.14 10.10 -6.85
N GLN A 15 -11.17 10.23 -8.17
CA GLN A 15 -10.32 9.41 -9.03
C GLN A 15 -8.86 9.83 -8.89
N THR A 16 -7.96 8.88 -9.04
CA THR A 16 -6.52 9.11 -8.93
C THR A 16 -6.05 10.20 -9.90
N ALA A 17 -6.55 10.18 -11.14
CA ALA A 17 -6.20 11.19 -12.13
C ALA A 17 -6.58 12.61 -11.70
N THR A 18 -7.74 12.75 -11.07
CA THR A 18 -8.22 14.04 -10.55
C THR A 18 -7.29 14.56 -9.45
N ILE A 19 -6.92 13.69 -8.52
CA ILE A 19 -6.00 14.06 -7.43
C ILE A 19 -4.63 14.43 -8.00
N HIS A 20 -4.12 13.64 -8.93
CA HIS A 20 -2.83 13.88 -9.56
C HIS A 20 -2.77 15.26 -10.23
N GLU A 21 -3.82 15.60 -10.95
CA GLU A 21 -3.91 16.91 -11.60
C GLU A 21 -3.96 18.04 -10.58
N ALA A 22 -4.73 17.87 -9.51
CA ALA A 22 -4.91 18.89 -8.48
C ALA A 22 -3.61 19.22 -7.73
N ILE A 23 -2.72 18.25 -7.58
CA ILE A 23 -1.44 18.44 -6.88
C ILE A 23 -0.26 18.72 -7.82
N GLY A 24 -0.53 19.13 -9.05
CA GLY A 24 0.49 19.56 -10.01
C GLY A 24 1.16 18.43 -10.76
N LYS A 25 0.46 17.31 -10.93
CA LYS A 25 0.95 16.14 -11.69
C LYS A 25 2.21 15.51 -11.08
N GLN A 26 2.22 15.41 -9.77
CA GLN A 26 3.32 14.80 -9.03
C GLN A 26 2.81 13.60 -8.21
N GLY A 27 3.74 12.69 -7.86
CA GLY A 27 3.45 11.61 -6.94
C GLY A 27 2.81 10.37 -7.56
N ALA A 28 2.69 10.30 -8.87
CA ALA A 28 2.18 9.09 -9.52
C ALA A 28 3.19 7.95 -9.40
N LEU A 29 2.70 6.75 -9.14
CA LEU A 29 3.52 5.55 -9.20
C LEU A 29 3.89 5.23 -10.65
N ARG A 30 4.98 4.49 -10.82
CA ARG A 30 5.40 4.04 -12.14
C ARG A 30 4.32 3.20 -12.79
N SER A 31 4.21 3.26 -14.11
CA SER A 31 3.19 2.54 -14.86
C SER A 31 3.27 1.01 -14.72
N ALA A 32 4.43 0.50 -14.29
CA ALA A 32 4.59 -0.92 -14.01
C ALA A 32 3.82 -1.37 -12.77
N ILE A 33 3.50 -0.44 -11.86
CA ILE A 33 2.72 -0.73 -10.66
C ILE A 33 1.25 -0.66 -11.03
N LYS A 34 0.61 -1.82 -11.08
CA LYS A 34 -0.78 -1.93 -11.52
C LYS A 34 -1.57 -2.79 -10.55
N PRO A 35 -2.89 -2.55 -10.43
CA PRO A 35 -3.72 -3.43 -9.62
C PRO A 35 -3.73 -4.84 -10.19
N ILE A 36 -3.75 -5.82 -9.32
CA ILE A 36 -3.83 -7.23 -9.72
C ILE A 36 -5.16 -7.51 -10.42
N SER A 37 -6.20 -6.82 -9.99
CA SER A 37 -7.52 -6.89 -10.63
C SER A 37 -7.98 -5.48 -10.99
N PRO A 38 -8.62 -5.29 -12.17
CA PRO A 38 -9.05 -3.95 -12.60
C PRO A 38 -9.99 -3.24 -11.64
N SER A 39 -10.71 -3.99 -10.81
CA SER A 39 -11.66 -3.41 -9.86
C SER A 39 -11.02 -2.98 -8.54
N MET A 40 -9.75 -3.30 -8.32
CA MET A 40 -9.07 -2.97 -7.07
C MET A 40 -8.78 -1.48 -6.98
N THR A 41 -9.12 -0.90 -5.84
CA THR A 41 -8.77 0.47 -5.47
C THR A 41 -8.25 0.46 -4.04
N VAL A 42 -7.42 1.45 -3.72
CA VAL A 42 -6.88 1.58 -2.36
C VAL A 42 -6.69 3.05 -2.04
N VAL A 43 -6.95 3.39 -0.80
CA VAL A 43 -6.65 4.70 -0.23
C VAL A 43 -6.31 4.50 1.24
N GLY A 44 -5.29 5.19 1.70
CA GLY A 44 -4.86 5.07 3.10
C GLY A 44 -3.56 5.81 3.35
N ARG A 45 -3.18 5.84 4.62
CA ARG A 45 -1.88 6.38 4.99
C ARG A 45 -0.80 5.35 4.65
N VAL A 46 0.30 5.83 4.08
CA VAL A 46 1.38 4.96 3.63
C VAL A 46 2.24 4.51 4.80
N PHE A 47 2.52 3.22 4.85
CA PHE A 47 3.54 2.62 5.71
C PHE A 47 4.60 2.00 4.79
N THR A 48 5.79 2.60 4.76
CA THR A 48 6.82 2.18 3.81
C THR A 48 7.69 1.07 4.36
N VAL A 49 8.08 0.16 3.45
CA VAL A 49 8.99 -0.95 3.77
C VAL A 49 10.09 -0.99 2.71
N ASN A 50 11.34 -1.04 3.14
CA ASN A 50 12.47 -1.23 2.26
C ASN A 50 13.21 -2.50 2.67
N SER A 51 12.96 -3.59 1.94
CA SER A 51 13.43 -4.93 2.31
C SER A 51 14.75 -5.28 1.66
N MET A 52 15.44 -6.24 2.30
CA MET A 52 16.63 -6.87 1.74
C MET A 52 16.25 -7.81 0.58
N PRO A 53 17.13 -8.01 -0.41
CA PRO A 53 16.85 -8.90 -1.53
C PRO A 53 16.49 -10.31 -1.07
N GLY A 54 15.39 -10.84 -1.58
CA GLY A 54 14.95 -12.20 -1.32
C GLY A 54 14.42 -12.47 0.08
N ASP A 55 14.24 -11.43 0.90
CA ASP A 55 13.84 -11.56 2.30
C ASP A 55 12.54 -10.80 2.55
N ASN A 56 11.54 -11.46 3.13
CA ASN A 56 10.26 -10.82 3.46
C ASN A 56 10.05 -10.55 4.95
N LEU A 57 11.10 -10.62 5.77
CA LEU A 57 10.98 -10.40 7.21
C LEU A 57 10.37 -9.04 7.54
N LEU A 58 10.78 -8.00 6.82
CA LEU A 58 10.27 -6.65 7.07
C LEU A 58 8.80 -6.49 6.69
N LEU A 59 8.29 -7.32 5.77
CA LEU A 59 6.85 -7.35 5.49
C LEU A 59 6.06 -7.92 6.67
N HIS A 60 6.58 -8.96 7.32
CA HIS A 60 5.97 -9.47 8.56
C HIS A 60 5.96 -8.39 9.65
N ARG A 61 7.06 -7.68 9.81
CA ARG A 61 7.16 -6.59 10.79
C ARG A 61 6.23 -5.43 10.45
N ALA A 62 6.09 -5.12 9.16
CA ALA A 62 5.19 -4.06 8.72
C ALA A 62 3.75 -4.35 9.14
N ILE A 63 3.29 -5.58 8.95
CA ILE A 63 1.94 -5.96 9.37
C ILE A 63 1.77 -5.77 10.87
N ALA A 64 2.79 -6.13 11.67
CA ALA A 64 2.71 -6.00 13.11
C ALA A 64 2.73 -4.53 13.58
N GLN A 65 3.43 -3.66 12.89
CA GLN A 65 3.66 -2.28 13.30
C GLN A 65 2.73 -1.27 12.65
N ALA A 66 2.22 -1.55 11.46
CA ALA A 66 1.30 -0.65 10.78
C ALA A 66 -0.02 -0.53 11.54
N SER A 67 -0.70 0.58 11.32
CA SER A 67 -1.99 0.84 11.93
C SER A 67 -3.12 0.36 11.02
N GLN A 68 -4.29 0.18 11.62
CA GLN A 68 -5.51 -0.13 10.86
C GLN A 68 -5.71 0.90 9.74
N ARG A 69 -6.09 0.44 8.56
CA ARG A 69 -6.32 1.23 7.34
C ARG A 69 -5.05 1.78 6.67
N ASP A 70 -3.87 1.44 7.17
CA ASP A 70 -2.64 1.80 6.48
C ASP A 70 -2.51 1.02 5.17
N VAL A 71 -1.80 1.61 4.22
CA VAL A 71 -1.39 0.97 2.97
C VAL A 71 0.11 0.69 3.06
N ILE A 72 0.48 -0.58 2.98
CA ILE A 72 1.89 -0.96 2.99
C ILE A 72 2.45 -0.77 1.59
N VAL A 73 3.49 0.04 1.47
CA VAL A 73 4.20 0.26 0.20
C VAL A 73 5.62 -0.27 0.36
N ALA A 74 5.94 -1.32 -0.39
CA ALA A 74 7.17 -2.07 -0.20
C ALA A 74 8.09 -1.97 -1.40
N LYS A 75 9.38 -1.79 -1.13
CA LYS A 75 10.45 -1.92 -2.11
C LYS A 75 11.31 -3.12 -1.74
N MET A 76 11.53 -4.03 -2.68
CA MET A 76 12.24 -5.28 -2.45
C MET A 76 13.65 -5.25 -3.05
N SER A 77 14.32 -4.11 -2.98
CA SER A 77 15.72 -3.91 -3.42
C SER A 77 15.94 -4.32 -4.89
N ASP A 78 14.94 -4.10 -5.74
CA ASP A 78 14.97 -4.45 -7.16
C ASP A 78 15.23 -5.95 -7.45
N HIS A 79 14.98 -6.80 -6.47
CA HIS A 79 15.04 -8.26 -6.63
C HIS A 79 13.66 -8.83 -6.86
N TYR A 80 13.35 -9.20 -8.11
CA TYR A 80 11.99 -9.56 -8.52
C TYR A 80 11.74 -11.06 -8.65
N GLU A 81 12.77 -11.88 -8.51
CA GLU A 81 12.65 -13.33 -8.69
C GLU A 81 12.54 -14.05 -7.35
N ALA A 82 11.59 -13.62 -6.52
CA ALA A 82 11.33 -14.26 -5.24
C ALA A 82 9.86 -14.08 -4.87
N GLY A 83 9.34 -15.00 -4.09
CA GLY A 83 8.00 -14.90 -3.54
C GLY A 83 8.04 -14.17 -2.21
N TYR A 84 7.55 -12.93 -2.17
CA TYR A 84 7.57 -12.10 -0.97
C TYR A 84 6.27 -12.13 -0.18
N TRP A 85 5.17 -12.43 -0.84
CA TRP A 85 3.85 -12.33 -0.24
C TRP A 85 2.99 -13.53 -0.63
N GLY A 86 2.20 -14.01 0.31
CA GLY A 86 1.31 -15.13 0.08
C GLY A 86 0.08 -15.07 0.97
N GLU A 87 -0.62 -16.18 1.05
CA GLU A 87 -1.90 -16.24 1.76
C GLU A 87 -1.76 -15.93 3.24
N LEU A 88 -0.72 -16.44 3.91
CA LEU A 88 -0.55 -16.21 5.35
C LEU A 88 -0.40 -14.73 5.67
N LEU A 89 0.41 -14.01 4.90
CA LEU A 89 0.56 -12.56 5.08
C LEU A 89 -0.72 -11.82 4.74
N THR A 90 -1.45 -12.27 3.72
CA THR A 90 -2.74 -11.68 3.38
C THR A 90 -3.74 -11.82 4.53
N VAL A 91 -3.85 -12.99 5.11
CA VAL A 91 -4.76 -13.21 6.25
C VAL A 91 -4.35 -12.35 7.44
N ALA A 92 -3.06 -12.30 7.75
CA ALA A 92 -2.56 -11.47 8.85
C ALA A 92 -2.86 -9.99 8.62
N ALA A 93 -2.63 -9.49 7.41
CA ALA A 93 -2.90 -8.10 7.06
C ALA A 93 -4.39 -7.78 7.14
N MET A 94 -5.24 -8.68 6.67
CA MET A 94 -6.70 -8.50 6.76
C MET A 94 -7.17 -8.45 8.20
N GLN A 95 -6.64 -9.31 9.06
CA GLN A 95 -6.99 -9.30 10.49
C GLN A 95 -6.54 -8.02 11.17
N LYS A 96 -5.43 -7.46 10.78
CA LYS A 96 -4.94 -6.18 11.29
C LYS A 96 -5.74 -5.00 10.75
N GLY A 97 -6.49 -5.17 9.67
CA GLY A 97 -7.25 -4.12 9.03
C GLY A 97 -6.42 -3.25 8.07
N ILE A 98 -5.32 -3.80 7.54
CA ILE A 98 -4.51 -3.12 6.54
C ILE A 98 -5.35 -2.92 5.27
N ALA A 99 -5.31 -1.71 4.70
CA ALA A 99 -6.14 -1.35 3.56
C ALA A 99 -5.62 -1.92 2.24
N GLY A 100 -4.31 -2.06 2.09
CA GLY A 100 -3.76 -2.59 0.86
C GLY A 100 -2.26 -2.73 0.88
N LEU A 101 -1.73 -3.31 -0.21
CA LEU A 101 -0.30 -3.55 -0.40
C LEU A 101 0.09 -3.11 -1.81
N ILE A 102 1.16 -2.35 -1.88
CA ILE A 102 1.78 -1.94 -3.14
C ILE A 102 3.24 -2.34 -3.13
#